data_7fe908077b995663e6c22a7038bbfeb7
#
_entry.id   7fe908077b995663e6c22a7038bbfeb7
#
_cell.length_a   1.000
_cell.length_b   1.000
_cell.length_c   1.000
_cell.angle_alpha   90.00
_cell.angle_beta   90.00
_cell.angle_gamma   90.00
#
_symmetry.space_group_name_H-M   'P 1'
#
loop_
_entity.id
_entity.type
_entity.pdbx_description
1 polymer ?
#
loop_
_entity_poly.entity_id
_entity_poly.type
_entity_poly.pdbx_seq_one_letter_code
_entity_poly.pdbx_strand_id
1 'polypeptide(L)' 'MKILVTGGAGFIGSHIVEHYQDKAEEIRVLDNLRTGYLRNLEGLRHTFIEGSICDRELVRQAVQGVD' A
#
# COMPACT_ATOMS: atom_id res chain seq x y z
N MET A 1 -2.57 11.76 -8.97
CA MET A 1 -2.17 10.38 -9.25
C MET A 1 -2.70 9.46 -8.16
N LYS A 2 -3.01 8.24 -8.55
CA LYS A 2 -3.45 7.20 -7.64
C LYS A 2 -2.41 6.09 -7.68
N ILE A 3 -1.88 5.72 -6.54
CA ILE A 3 -0.75 4.77 -6.48
C ILE A 3 -1.09 3.55 -5.63
N LEU A 4 -0.46 2.45 -5.98
CA LEU A 4 -0.47 1.23 -5.19
C LEU A 4 0.96 0.95 -4.75
N VAL A 5 1.15 0.71 -3.46
CA VAL A 5 2.45 0.34 -2.91
C VAL A 5 2.35 -1.08 -2.39
N THR A 6 3.04 -2.01 -3.04
CA THR A 6 3.15 -3.38 -2.53
C THR A 6 4.24 -3.41 -1.49
N GLY A 7 4.00 -4.15 -0.41
CA GLY A 7 4.94 -4.16 0.70
C GLY A 7 4.99 -2.84 1.47
N GLY A 8 3.89 -2.06 1.40
CA GLY A 8 3.86 -0.73 1.98
C GLY A 8 3.90 -0.69 3.50
N ALA A 9 3.66 -1.83 4.17
CA ALA A 9 3.77 -1.89 5.63
C ALA A 9 5.20 -2.20 6.09
N GLY A 10 6.11 -2.48 5.16
CA GLY A 10 7.53 -2.67 5.47
C GLY A 10 8.24 -1.34 5.71
N PHE A 11 9.50 -1.41 6.08
CA PHE A 11 10.27 -0.21 6.39
C PHE A 11 10.37 0.75 5.21
N ILE A 12 10.82 0.23 4.06
CA ILE A 12 11.00 1.07 2.87
C ILE A 12 9.65 1.50 2.32
N GLY A 13 8.69 0.56 2.22
CA GLY A 13 7.39 0.86 1.66
C GLY A 13 6.62 1.90 2.46
N SER A 14 6.72 1.87 3.79
CA SER A 14 6.03 2.84 4.63
C SER A 14 6.59 4.25 4.43
N HIS A 15 7.90 4.37 4.17
CA HIS A 15 8.50 5.67 3.85
C HIS A 15 8.01 6.20 2.50
N ILE A 16 7.75 5.31 1.55
CA ILE A 16 7.17 5.71 0.26
C ILE A 16 5.76 6.24 0.47
N VAL A 17 4.95 5.56 1.27
CA VAL A 17 3.60 6.01 1.60
C VAL A 17 3.65 7.39 2.26
N GLU A 18 4.55 7.56 3.22
CA GLU A 18 4.71 8.83 3.91
C GLU A 18 5.04 9.96 2.94
N HIS A 19 5.95 9.69 2.01
CA HIS A 19 6.37 10.70 1.04
C HIS A 19 5.21 11.14 0.14
N TYR A 20 4.35 10.21 -0.27
CA TYR A 20 3.31 10.50 -1.25
C TYR A 20 1.95 10.83 -0.64
N GLN A 21 1.78 10.75 0.68
CA GLN A 21 0.47 10.96 1.28
C GLN A 21 -0.13 12.35 0.99
N ASP A 22 0.73 13.34 0.77
CA ASP A 22 0.28 14.71 0.46
C ASP A 22 0.24 14.98 -1.04
N LYS A 23 0.77 14.07 -1.86
CA LYS A 23 0.91 14.27 -3.31
C LYS A 23 -0.07 13.45 -4.12
N ALA A 24 -0.40 12.25 -3.63
CA ALA A 24 -1.29 11.34 -4.35
C ALA A 24 -2.74 11.58 -3.93
N GLU A 25 -3.65 11.45 -4.88
CA GLU A 25 -5.09 11.53 -4.60
C GLU A 25 -5.53 10.33 -3.77
N GLU A 26 -4.96 9.17 -4.06
CA GLU A 26 -5.27 7.93 -3.37
C GLU A 26 -4.02 7.07 -3.25
N ILE A 27 -3.82 6.48 -2.09
CA ILE A 27 -2.74 5.54 -1.85
C ILE A 27 -3.35 4.25 -1.36
N ARG A 28 -3.08 3.16 -2.07
CA ARG A 28 -3.45 1.82 -1.64
C ARG A 28 -2.20 1.07 -1.25
N VAL A 29 -2.26 0.31 -0.16
CA VAL A 29 -1.14 -0.50 0.30
C VAL A 29 -1.57 -1.95 0.27
N LEU A 30 -0.83 -2.79 -0.43
CA LEU A 30 -1.03 -4.24 -0.45
C LEU A 30 0.14 -4.90 0.26
N ASP A 31 -0.12 -5.60 1.35
CA ASP A 31 0.92 -6.23 2.14
C ASP A 31 0.34 -7.46 2.84
N ASN A 32 1.12 -8.52 2.94
CA ASN A 32 0.70 -9.70 3.67
C ASN A 32 1.16 -9.69 5.13
N LEU A 33 1.82 -8.62 5.55
CA LEU A 33 2.32 -8.42 6.90
C LEU A 33 3.34 -9.46 7.36
N ARG A 34 3.99 -10.10 6.42
CA ARG A 34 4.95 -11.15 6.72
C ARG A 34 6.22 -10.59 7.37
N THR A 35 6.68 -9.44 6.86
CA THR A 35 7.86 -8.76 7.38
C THR A 35 7.57 -7.31 7.76
N GLY A 36 6.36 -6.82 7.45
CA GLY A 36 5.95 -5.47 7.78
C GLY A 36 4.98 -5.45 8.94
N TYR A 37 4.64 -4.24 9.40
CA TYR A 37 3.73 -4.05 10.51
C TYR A 37 2.79 -2.90 10.21
N LEU A 38 1.50 -3.08 10.56
CA LEU A 38 0.51 -2.00 10.40
C LEU A 38 0.92 -0.72 11.14
N ARG A 39 1.64 -0.86 12.24
CA ARG A 39 2.09 0.32 13.01
C ARG A 39 2.98 1.25 12.19
N ASN A 40 3.64 0.72 11.14
CA ASN A 40 4.47 1.55 10.27
C ASN A 40 3.63 2.51 9.43
N LEU A 41 2.33 2.26 9.31
CA LEU A 41 1.42 3.08 8.52
C LEU A 41 0.53 3.97 9.39
N GLU A 42 0.67 3.92 10.71
CA GLU A 42 -0.14 4.73 11.61
C GLU A 42 0.06 6.22 11.29
N GLY A 43 -1.07 6.93 11.24
CA GLY A 43 -1.06 8.35 10.95
C GLY A 43 -0.87 8.70 9.48
N LEU A 44 -0.64 7.72 8.62
CA LEU A 44 -0.47 7.95 7.17
C LEU A 44 -1.79 7.72 6.46
N ARG A 45 -2.11 8.60 5.52
CA ARG A 45 -3.35 8.50 4.73
C ARG A 45 -3.20 7.41 3.69
N HIS A 46 -3.97 6.34 3.82
CA HIS A 46 -3.90 5.20 2.91
C HIS A 46 -5.11 4.29 3.05
N THR A 47 -5.28 3.39 2.09
CA THR A 47 -6.23 2.28 2.16
C THR A 47 -5.42 0.99 2.22
N PHE A 48 -5.65 0.18 3.25
CA PHE A 48 -4.88 -1.05 3.43
C PHE A 48 -5.62 -2.26 2.89
N ILE A 49 -4.90 -3.08 2.13
CA ILE A 49 -5.40 -4.35 1.58
C ILE A 49 -4.45 -5.43 2.08
N GLU A 50 -4.93 -6.33 2.92
CA GLU A 50 -4.10 -7.43 3.40
C GLU A 50 -4.17 -8.60 2.43
N GLY A 51 -3.02 -9.06 1.97
CA GLY A 51 -2.95 -10.20 1.08
C GLY A 51 -1.60 -10.30 0.38
N SER A 52 -1.49 -11.34 -0.44
CA SER A 52 -0.25 -11.65 -1.15
C SER A 52 -0.27 -11.11 -2.57
N ILE A 53 0.89 -10.66 -3.04
CA ILE A 53 1.04 -10.31 -4.45
C ILE A 53 0.91 -11.53 -5.36
N CYS A 54 0.91 -12.73 -4.78
CA CYS A 54 0.67 -13.96 -5.54
C CYS A 54 -0.82 -14.26 -5.72
N ASP A 55 -1.68 -13.54 -5.04
CA ASP A 55 -3.13 -13.66 -5.21
C ASP A 55 -3.55 -12.81 -6.41
N ARG A 56 -3.71 -13.48 -7.54
CA ARG A 56 -3.97 -12.80 -8.82
C ARG A 56 -5.23 -11.95 -8.80
N GLU A 57 -6.31 -12.48 -8.23
CA GLU A 57 -7.58 -11.77 -8.18
C GLU A 57 -7.49 -10.54 -7.28
N LEU A 58 -6.83 -10.68 -6.15
CA LEU A 58 -6.64 -9.56 -5.22
C LEU A 58 -5.81 -8.46 -5.85
N VAL A 59 -4.72 -8.83 -6.55
CA VAL A 59 -3.87 -7.85 -7.23
C VAL A 59 -4.65 -7.13 -8.32
N ARG A 60 -5.48 -7.87 -9.07
CA ARG A 60 -6.29 -7.26 -10.12
C ARG A 60 -7.22 -6.20 -9.55
N GLN A 61 -7.84 -6.48 -8.40
CA GLN A 61 -8.70 -5.51 -7.74
C GLN A 61 -7.90 -4.32 -7.21
N ALA A 62 -6.73 -4.60 -6.63
CA ALA A 62 -5.90 -3.57 -6.02
C ALA A 62 -5.37 -2.54 -7.02
N VAL A 63 -5.15 -2.95 -8.27
CA VAL A 63 -4.60 -2.04 -9.29
C VAL A 63 -5.67 -1.28 -10.08
N GLN A 64 -6.96 -1.55 -9.85
CA GLN A 64 -8.00 -0.86 -10.59
C GLN A 64 -8.00 0.63 -10.30
N GLY A 65 -7.92 1.43 -11.35
CA GLY A 65 -7.91 2.88 -11.23
C GLY A 65 -6.59 3.49 -10.82
N VAL A 66 -5.56 2.67 -10.65
CA VAL A 66 -4.22 3.12 -10.28
C VAL A 66 -3.47 3.59 -11.53
N ASP A 67 -2.75 4.67 -11.41
CA ASP A 67 -1.91 5.20 -12.50
C ASP A 67 -0.64 4.39 -12.69
#